data_18e97ae34792fbe58712b86d6e6ff0e0
#
_entry.id   18e97ae34792fbe58712b86d6e6ff0e0
#
_cell.length_a   1.000
_cell.length_b   1.000
_cell.length_c   1.000
_cell.angle_alpha   90.00
_cell.angle_beta   90.00
_cell.angle_gamma   90.00
#
_symmetry.space_group_name_H-M   'P 1'
#
loop_
_entity.id
_entity.type
_entity.pdbx_description
1 polymer ?
#
loop_
_entity_poly.entity_id
_entity_poly.type
_entity_poly.pdbx_seq_one_letter_code
_entity_poly.pdbx_strand_id
1 'polypeptide(L)'
;KARGDKDHPTSQGYVCEKSQRMDFYQNGADRITSPKRRRADGSYEDIDWATAIREIGEKLAAVKAQHGGASILYYGGGSQGNHLGGTYADSTIKALGVVYRSNALAQEKTGEAWVQGKMMGAGVHGDFEHAEVSVFLGKNPFQSHGFARTRVILREIQKDPSRSMIVI
;
A
#
# COMPACT_ATOMS: atom_id res chain seq x y z
N LYS A 1 -8.58 7.49 -19.19
CA LYS A 1 -9.25 7.89 -17.95
C LYS A 1 -9.80 6.67 -17.25
N ALA A 2 -9.37 6.37 -16.02
CA ALA A 2 -9.92 5.29 -15.22
C ALA A 2 -11.33 5.64 -14.72
N ARG A 3 -12.24 4.67 -14.75
CA ARG A 3 -13.60 4.79 -14.23
C ARG A 3 -13.92 3.54 -13.43
N GLY A 4 -14.75 3.67 -12.40
CA GLY A 4 -15.27 2.52 -11.65
C GLY A 4 -16.32 1.75 -12.46
N ASP A 5 -16.35 0.45 -12.22
CA ASP A 5 -17.38 -0.42 -12.74
C ASP A 5 -18.69 -0.19 -11.96
N LYS A 6 -19.73 0.26 -12.64
CA LYS A 6 -21.02 0.58 -12.03
C LYS A 6 -21.78 -0.66 -11.60
N ASP A 7 -21.51 -1.79 -12.21
CA ASP A 7 -22.18 -3.06 -11.94
C ASP A 7 -21.50 -3.86 -10.83
N HIS A 8 -20.33 -3.35 -10.33
CA HIS A 8 -19.63 -3.97 -9.22
C HIS A 8 -20.45 -3.85 -7.92
N PRO A 9 -20.80 -4.97 -7.25
CA PRO A 9 -21.78 -4.98 -6.16
C PRO A 9 -21.40 -4.09 -4.98
N THR A 10 -20.14 -4.01 -4.63
CA THR A 10 -19.68 -3.24 -3.47
C THR A 10 -19.34 -1.79 -3.80
N SER A 11 -18.63 -1.53 -4.88
CA SER A 11 -18.17 -0.18 -5.21
C SER A 11 -19.16 0.64 -6.00
N GLN A 12 -20.06 0.01 -6.77
CA GLN A 12 -21.09 0.66 -7.59
C GLN A 12 -20.55 1.82 -8.42
N GLY A 13 -19.37 1.62 -9.02
CA GLY A 13 -18.69 2.64 -9.81
C GLY A 13 -17.86 3.65 -9.00
N TYR A 14 -17.85 3.56 -7.68
CA TYR A 14 -17.03 4.44 -6.87
C TYR A 14 -15.55 4.09 -6.99
N VAL A 15 -14.71 5.09 -7.21
CA VAL A 15 -13.24 5.00 -7.19
C VAL A 15 -12.66 6.17 -6.42
N CYS A 16 -11.59 5.94 -5.69
CA CYS A 16 -10.89 6.98 -4.97
C CYS A 16 -10.11 7.91 -5.94
N GLU A 17 -9.69 9.06 -5.47
CA GLU A 17 -8.94 10.03 -6.26
C GLU A 17 -7.65 9.47 -6.86
N LYS A 18 -6.96 8.58 -6.14
CA LYS A 18 -5.75 7.93 -6.64
C LYS A 18 -6.01 7.12 -7.92
N SER A 19 -7.08 6.34 -7.92
CA SER A 19 -7.49 5.56 -9.10
C SER A 19 -7.93 6.44 -10.27
N GLN A 20 -8.59 7.55 -9.99
CA GLN A 20 -8.99 8.52 -11.04
C GLN A 20 -7.78 9.16 -11.72
N ARG A 21 -6.66 9.27 -11.03
CA ARG A 21 -5.41 9.85 -11.54
C ARG A 21 -4.42 8.81 -12.07
N MET A 22 -4.84 7.55 -12.20
CA MET A 22 -3.96 6.47 -12.66
C MET A 22 -3.32 6.76 -14.02
N ASP A 23 -4.07 7.37 -14.94
CA ASP A 23 -3.57 7.77 -16.25
C ASP A 23 -2.38 8.74 -16.14
N PHE A 24 -2.49 9.74 -15.27
CA PHE A 24 -1.41 10.69 -14.99
C PHE A 24 -0.16 9.98 -14.46
N TYR A 25 -0.33 9.09 -13.48
CA TYR A 25 0.80 8.38 -12.89
C TYR A 25 1.42 7.35 -13.84
N GLN A 26 0.62 6.74 -14.70
CA GLN A 26 1.08 5.69 -15.60
C GLN A 26 1.74 6.26 -16.86
N ASN A 27 1.23 7.36 -17.39
CA ASN A 27 1.59 7.92 -18.69
C ASN A 27 2.22 9.31 -18.61
N GLY A 28 2.57 9.78 -17.41
CA GLY A 28 3.24 11.07 -17.23
C GLY A 28 4.58 11.14 -17.95
N ALA A 29 4.89 12.30 -18.52
CA ALA A 29 6.13 12.51 -19.29
C ALA A 29 7.40 12.37 -18.42
N ASP A 30 7.28 12.57 -17.12
CA ASP A 30 8.33 12.46 -16.11
C ASP A 30 8.42 11.06 -15.46
N ARG A 31 7.63 10.10 -15.97
CA ARG A 31 7.66 8.74 -15.43
C ARG A 31 8.99 8.07 -15.75
N ILE A 32 9.61 7.50 -14.70
CA ILE A 32 10.81 6.68 -14.85
C ILE A 32 10.42 5.36 -15.54
N THR A 33 11.02 5.10 -16.72
CA THR A 33 10.72 3.93 -17.55
C THR A 33 11.87 2.93 -17.62
N SER A 34 13.05 3.32 -17.12
CA SER A 34 14.25 2.48 -17.04
C SER A 34 14.90 2.60 -15.66
N PRO A 35 15.70 1.61 -15.24
CA PRO A 35 16.51 1.75 -14.04
C PRO A 35 17.52 2.91 -14.20
N LYS A 36 17.78 3.61 -13.09
CA LYS A 36 18.73 4.72 -13.08
C LYS A 36 19.86 4.44 -12.10
N ARG A 37 21.09 4.63 -12.57
CA ARG A 37 22.29 4.55 -11.74
C ARG A 37 22.76 5.95 -11.35
N ARG A 38 23.01 6.17 -10.07
CA ARG A 38 23.55 7.43 -9.58
C ARG A 38 25.06 7.50 -9.85
N ARG A 39 25.51 8.60 -10.43
CA ARG A 39 26.91 8.91 -10.67
C ARG A 39 27.57 9.58 -9.46
N ALA A 40 28.88 9.69 -9.47
CA ALA A 40 29.64 10.33 -8.40
C ALA A 40 29.31 11.82 -8.20
N ASP A 41 28.95 12.52 -9.27
CA ASP A 41 28.53 13.92 -9.26
C ASP A 41 27.07 14.12 -8.77
N GLY A 42 26.38 13.03 -8.42
CA GLY A 42 24.99 13.03 -7.98
C GLY A 42 23.95 12.99 -9.08
N SER A 43 24.34 13.12 -10.34
CA SER A 43 23.46 12.94 -11.50
C SER A 43 23.03 11.47 -11.69
N TYR A 44 22.05 11.23 -12.55
CA TYR A 44 21.56 9.89 -12.86
C TYR A 44 21.72 9.57 -14.33
N GLU A 45 22.06 8.34 -14.63
CA GLU A 45 22.09 7.78 -15.98
C GLU A 45 21.14 6.60 -16.11
N ASP A 46 20.55 6.46 -17.30
CA ASP A 46 19.74 5.30 -17.61
C ASP A 46 20.63 4.09 -17.86
N ILE A 47 20.26 2.94 -17.29
CA ILE A 47 20.90 1.65 -17.49
C ILE A 47 19.83 0.61 -17.85
N ASP A 48 20.24 -0.50 -18.47
CA ASP A 48 19.33 -1.60 -18.73
C ASP A 48 19.07 -2.46 -17.47
N TRP A 49 18.00 -3.25 -17.51
CA TRP A 49 17.60 -4.10 -16.40
C TRP A 49 18.63 -5.19 -16.06
N ALA A 50 19.28 -5.77 -17.06
CA ALA A 50 20.29 -6.81 -16.84
C ALA A 50 21.49 -6.24 -16.07
N THR A 51 21.95 -5.05 -16.44
CA THR A 51 22.99 -4.31 -15.73
C THR A 51 22.57 -3.98 -14.30
N ALA A 52 21.35 -3.45 -14.10
CA ALA A 52 20.85 -3.11 -12.76
C ALA A 52 20.79 -4.34 -11.85
N ILE A 53 20.21 -5.43 -12.33
CA ILE A 53 20.07 -6.67 -11.55
C ILE A 53 21.44 -7.27 -11.21
N ARG A 54 22.36 -7.31 -12.15
CA ARG A 54 23.71 -7.82 -11.93
C ARG A 54 24.47 -6.99 -10.88
N GLU A 55 24.51 -5.67 -11.04
CA GLU A 55 25.23 -4.78 -10.10
C GLU A 55 24.64 -4.81 -8.69
N ILE A 56 23.32 -4.85 -8.55
CA ILE A 56 22.64 -4.97 -7.24
C ILE A 56 22.94 -6.33 -6.62
N GLY A 57 22.84 -7.41 -7.41
CA GLY A 57 23.12 -8.77 -6.97
C GLY A 57 24.54 -8.94 -6.47
N GLU A 58 25.52 -8.44 -7.21
CA GLU A 58 26.95 -8.45 -6.83
C GLU A 58 27.19 -7.71 -5.49
N LYS A 59 26.61 -6.51 -5.34
CA LYS A 59 26.74 -5.72 -4.11
C LYS A 59 26.09 -6.42 -2.91
N LEU A 60 24.89 -6.96 -3.07
CA LEU A 60 24.20 -7.69 -1.99
C LEU A 60 24.94 -8.97 -1.61
N ALA A 61 25.48 -9.70 -2.58
CA ALA A 61 26.32 -10.87 -2.33
C ALA A 61 27.59 -10.51 -1.57
N ALA A 62 28.25 -9.41 -1.93
CA ALA A 62 29.44 -8.92 -1.22
C ALA A 62 29.13 -8.53 0.24
N VAL A 63 28.04 -7.80 0.47
CA VAL A 63 27.59 -7.45 1.84
C VAL A 63 27.28 -8.70 2.64
N LYS A 64 26.57 -9.67 2.06
CA LYS A 64 26.28 -10.95 2.72
C LYS A 64 27.56 -11.72 3.07
N ALA A 65 28.52 -11.78 2.13
CA ALA A 65 29.80 -12.49 2.35
C ALA A 65 30.64 -11.86 3.46
N GLN A 66 30.64 -10.52 3.52
CA GLN A 66 31.45 -9.77 4.47
C GLN A 66 30.81 -9.66 5.86
N HIS A 67 29.49 -9.48 5.93
CA HIS A 67 28.78 -9.09 7.15
C HIS A 67 27.63 -10.05 7.54
N GLY A 68 27.35 -11.05 6.72
CA GLY A 68 26.21 -11.96 6.91
C GLY A 68 24.86 -11.35 6.55
N GLY A 69 23.86 -12.21 6.38
CA GLY A 69 22.49 -11.80 5.99
C GLY A 69 21.78 -10.95 7.04
N ALA A 70 22.16 -11.04 8.31
CA ALA A 70 21.61 -10.22 9.38
C ALA A 70 21.99 -8.74 9.30
N SER A 71 22.99 -8.39 8.48
CA SER A 71 23.34 -6.98 8.20
C SER A 71 22.41 -6.32 7.17
N ILE A 72 21.54 -7.09 6.54
CA ILE A 72 20.62 -6.63 5.51
C ILE A 72 19.23 -6.52 6.13
N LEU A 73 18.61 -5.34 6.07
CA LEU A 73 17.21 -5.11 6.42
C LEU A 73 16.37 -5.11 5.14
N TYR A 74 15.34 -5.93 5.10
CA TYR A 74 14.30 -5.80 4.08
C TYR A 74 13.15 -4.93 4.58
N TYR A 75 12.91 -3.81 3.90
CA TYR A 75 11.77 -2.96 4.14
C TYR A 75 10.85 -3.02 2.92
N GLY A 76 9.75 -3.77 3.05
CA GLY A 76 8.78 -3.94 1.98
C GLY A 76 7.77 -2.79 1.92
N GLY A 77 7.36 -2.43 0.72
CA GLY A 77 6.19 -1.57 0.54
C GLY A 77 4.91 -2.34 0.83
N GLY A 78 3.93 -1.65 1.40
CA GLY A 78 2.59 -2.20 1.59
C GLY A 78 1.62 -1.71 0.51
N SER A 79 0.59 -2.48 0.25
CA SER A 79 -0.63 -2.02 -0.42
C SER A 79 -0.52 -1.56 -1.88
N GLN A 80 0.49 -1.95 -2.62
CA GLN A 80 0.55 -1.64 -4.06
C GLN A 80 -0.37 -2.51 -4.92
N GLY A 81 -1.07 -3.48 -4.32
CA GLY A 81 -1.92 -4.42 -5.06
C GLY A 81 -1.15 -5.43 -5.93
N ASN A 82 0.17 -5.34 -5.96
CA ASN A 82 1.02 -6.26 -6.69
C ASN A 82 1.57 -7.36 -5.77
N HIS A 83 0.77 -8.38 -5.53
CA HIS A 83 1.14 -9.49 -4.66
C HIS A 83 2.21 -10.42 -5.25
N LEU A 84 2.40 -10.39 -6.57
CA LEU A 84 3.49 -11.15 -7.22
C LEU A 84 4.87 -10.67 -6.76
N GLY A 85 5.04 -9.37 -6.56
CA GLY A 85 6.28 -8.80 -6.02
C GLY A 85 6.66 -9.38 -4.65
N GLY A 86 5.70 -9.66 -3.78
CA GLY A 86 5.93 -10.31 -2.47
C GLY A 86 6.50 -11.71 -2.59
N THR A 87 5.98 -12.52 -3.52
CA THR A 87 6.46 -13.89 -3.75
C THR A 87 7.92 -13.93 -4.20
N TYR A 88 8.30 -13.07 -5.15
CA TYR A 88 9.69 -12.96 -5.61
C TYR A 88 10.61 -12.39 -4.52
N ALA A 89 10.14 -11.41 -3.76
CA ALA A 89 10.88 -10.84 -2.66
C ALA A 89 11.22 -11.88 -1.58
N ASP A 90 10.30 -12.76 -1.23
CA ASP A 90 10.53 -13.81 -0.22
C ASP A 90 11.66 -14.77 -0.63
N SER A 91 11.73 -15.16 -1.90
CA SER A 91 12.82 -15.97 -2.41
C SER A 91 14.17 -15.26 -2.33
N THR A 92 14.23 -13.99 -2.70
CA THR A 92 15.43 -13.15 -2.62
C THR A 92 15.89 -12.97 -1.17
N ILE A 93 14.96 -12.65 -0.26
CA ILE A 93 15.19 -12.49 1.18
C ILE A 93 15.80 -13.75 1.76
N LYS A 94 15.21 -14.91 1.43
CA LYS A 94 15.72 -16.22 1.87
C LYS A 94 17.12 -16.52 1.33
N ALA A 95 17.35 -16.26 0.05
CA ALA A 95 18.66 -16.47 -0.58
C ALA A 95 19.75 -15.57 0.04
N LEU A 96 19.43 -14.36 0.42
CA LEU A 96 20.34 -13.44 1.10
C LEU A 96 20.53 -13.75 2.59
N GLY A 97 19.67 -14.56 3.20
CA GLY A 97 19.71 -14.84 4.64
C GLY A 97 19.26 -13.66 5.50
N VAL A 98 18.36 -12.83 4.98
CA VAL A 98 17.84 -11.66 5.70
C VAL A 98 16.99 -12.11 6.88
N VAL A 99 17.33 -11.60 8.07
CA VAL A 99 16.61 -11.89 9.32
C VAL A 99 15.62 -10.78 9.66
N TYR A 100 16.02 -9.52 9.43
CA TYR A 100 15.21 -8.36 9.81
C TYR A 100 14.31 -7.91 8.66
N ARG A 101 13.00 -7.89 8.94
CA ARG A 101 11.98 -7.54 7.96
C ARG A 101 10.99 -6.56 8.58
N SER A 102 10.60 -5.55 7.84
CA SER A 102 9.54 -4.62 8.22
C SER A 102 8.78 -4.12 7.00
N ASN A 103 7.64 -3.52 7.23
CA ASN A 103 6.86 -2.80 6.23
C ASN A 103 5.96 -1.77 6.90
N ALA A 104 5.32 -0.91 6.11
CA ALA A 104 4.44 0.12 6.65
C ALA A 104 3.25 -0.46 7.43
N LEU A 105 2.68 -1.58 6.98
CA LEU A 105 1.56 -2.23 7.67
C LEU A 105 1.96 -2.79 9.03
N ALA A 106 3.18 -3.31 9.18
CA ALA A 106 3.68 -3.81 10.45
C ALA A 106 3.78 -2.71 11.52
N GLN A 107 3.99 -1.47 11.11
CA GLN A 107 4.05 -0.31 12.01
C GLN A 107 2.68 0.36 12.18
N GLU A 108 1.89 0.42 11.13
CA GLU A 108 0.61 1.14 11.09
C GLU A 108 -0.57 0.30 11.60
N LYS A 109 -0.59 -1.00 11.26
CA LYS A 109 -1.76 -1.88 11.45
C LYS A 109 -1.58 -3.02 12.44
N THR A 110 -0.45 -3.13 13.10
CA THR A 110 -0.16 -4.26 13.97
C THR A 110 -1.16 -4.36 15.13
N GLY A 111 -1.44 -3.26 15.82
CA GLY A 111 -2.40 -3.22 16.92
C GLY A 111 -3.82 -3.53 16.45
N GLU A 112 -4.25 -2.90 15.36
CA GLU A 112 -5.57 -3.13 14.76
C GLU A 112 -5.75 -4.59 14.35
N ALA A 113 -4.78 -5.15 13.63
CA ALA A 113 -4.83 -6.53 13.16
C ALA A 113 -4.81 -7.53 14.33
N TRP A 114 -4.03 -7.25 15.38
CA TRP A 114 -3.97 -8.09 16.57
C TRP A 114 -5.31 -8.11 17.31
N VAL A 115 -5.93 -6.95 17.55
CA VAL A 115 -7.23 -6.82 18.21
C VAL A 115 -8.31 -7.53 17.40
N GLN A 116 -8.41 -7.25 16.11
CA GLN A 116 -9.38 -7.90 15.22
C GLN A 116 -9.21 -9.42 15.19
N GLY A 117 -7.97 -9.90 15.09
CA GLY A 117 -7.66 -11.31 15.11
C GLY A 117 -8.06 -12.00 16.42
N LYS A 118 -7.89 -11.34 17.57
CA LYS A 118 -8.26 -11.88 18.90
C LYS A 118 -9.76 -11.80 19.18
N MET A 119 -10.42 -10.74 18.80
CA MET A 119 -11.84 -10.52 19.07
C MET A 119 -12.76 -11.19 18.05
N MET A 120 -12.40 -11.13 16.76
CA MET A 120 -13.27 -11.53 15.65
C MET A 120 -12.76 -12.73 14.87
N GLY A 121 -11.50 -13.13 15.07
CA GLY A 121 -10.86 -14.21 14.30
C GLY A 121 -10.55 -13.83 12.84
N ALA A 122 -10.87 -12.61 12.42
CA ALA A 122 -10.67 -12.12 11.05
C ALA A 122 -10.56 -10.60 11.03
N GLY A 123 -10.01 -10.06 9.92
CA GLY A 123 -10.10 -8.63 9.65
C GLY A 123 -11.55 -8.23 9.33
N VAL A 124 -12.05 -7.21 10.02
CA VAL A 124 -13.42 -6.74 9.88
C VAL A 124 -13.47 -5.24 9.59
N HIS A 125 -14.54 -4.81 8.93
CA HIS A 125 -14.85 -3.39 8.71
C HIS A 125 -16.21 -3.06 9.33
N GLY A 126 -16.36 -1.84 9.83
CA GLY A 126 -17.67 -1.35 10.29
C GLY A 126 -18.66 -1.26 9.13
N ASP A 127 -19.91 -1.64 9.39
CA ASP A 127 -21.01 -1.46 8.46
C ASP A 127 -21.54 -0.01 8.54
N PHE A 128 -20.81 0.90 7.94
CA PHE A 128 -21.19 2.31 7.90
C PHE A 128 -22.40 2.59 7.00
N GLU A 129 -22.77 1.66 6.13
CA GLU A 129 -23.91 1.82 5.22
C GLU A 129 -25.25 1.71 5.96
N HIS A 130 -25.32 0.86 6.98
CA HIS A 130 -26.56 0.56 7.70
C HIS A 130 -26.56 1.04 9.17
N ALA A 131 -25.44 1.50 9.70
CA ALA A 131 -25.33 1.93 11.08
C ALA A 131 -26.16 3.21 11.34
N GLU A 132 -26.92 3.22 12.43
CA GLU A 132 -27.65 4.41 12.91
C GLU A 132 -26.71 5.44 13.51
N VAL A 133 -25.66 4.99 14.20
CA VAL A 133 -24.62 5.83 14.78
C VAL A 133 -23.24 5.41 14.30
N SER A 134 -22.53 6.33 13.67
CA SER A 134 -21.14 6.12 13.23
C SER A 134 -20.19 6.99 14.02
N VAL A 135 -19.19 6.38 14.68
CA VAL A 135 -18.19 7.09 15.48
C VAL A 135 -16.84 7.00 14.81
N PHE A 136 -16.21 8.14 14.55
CA PHE A 136 -14.86 8.26 13.98
C PHE A 136 -13.92 8.86 15.02
N LEU A 137 -13.07 8.03 15.60
CA LEU A 137 -12.11 8.43 16.63
C LEU A 137 -10.71 8.56 15.99
N GLY A 138 -10.17 9.78 15.98
CA GLY A 138 -8.85 10.07 15.39
C GLY A 138 -8.70 9.72 13.92
N LYS A 139 -9.81 9.64 13.17
CA LYS A 139 -9.83 9.17 11.78
C LYS A 139 -10.64 10.10 10.88
N ASN A 140 -10.08 10.42 9.71
CA ASN A 140 -10.81 11.18 8.69
C ASN A 140 -11.04 10.32 7.44
N PRO A 141 -12.10 9.51 7.40
CA PRO A 141 -12.37 8.64 6.26
C PRO A 141 -12.74 9.40 4.98
N PHE A 142 -13.17 10.65 5.08
CA PHE A 142 -13.43 11.48 3.90
C PHE A 142 -12.18 11.74 3.06
N GLN A 143 -11.00 11.80 3.70
CA GLN A 143 -9.70 11.91 3.05
C GLN A 143 -9.03 10.55 2.84
N SER A 144 -8.95 9.74 3.89
CA SER A 144 -8.24 8.47 3.87
C SER A 144 -9.00 7.33 3.21
N HIS A 145 -10.30 7.51 2.95
CA HIS A 145 -11.24 6.46 2.56
C HIS A 145 -11.33 5.36 3.63
N GLY A 146 -10.93 4.16 3.41
CA GLY A 146 -10.88 3.09 4.40
C GLY A 146 -12.04 2.09 4.32
N PHE A 147 -13.11 2.44 3.62
CA PHE A 147 -14.23 1.53 3.28
C PHE A 147 -14.81 1.89 1.91
N ALA A 148 -15.57 0.97 1.33
CA ALA A 148 -16.17 1.16 0.01
C ALA A 148 -17.15 2.33 0.00
N ARG A 149 -17.23 3.05 -1.10
CA ARG A 149 -18.15 4.20 -1.28
C ARG A 149 -18.07 5.28 -0.21
N THR A 150 -16.94 5.41 0.48
CA THR A 150 -16.76 6.23 1.70
C THR A 150 -17.43 7.60 1.61
N ARG A 151 -17.07 8.41 0.59
CA ARG A 151 -17.62 9.79 0.48
C ARG A 151 -19.11 9.81 0.17
N VAL A 152 -19.64 8.79 -0.46
CA VAL A 152 -21.08 8.65 -0.73
C VAL A 152 -21.81 8.35 0.58
N ILE A 153 -21.39 7.31 1.28
CA ILE A 153 -21.98 6.89 2.55
C ILE A 153 -21.93 7.99 3.60
N LEU A 154 -20.81 8.68 3.76
CA LEU A 154 -20.71 9.79 4.72
C LEU A 154 -21.69 10.94 4.41
N ARG A 155 -21.92 11.24 3.14
CA ARG A 155 -22.92 12.24 2.73
C ARG A 155 -24.35 11.75 2.92
N GLU A 156 -24.60 10.45 2.75
CA GLU A 156 -25.90 9.84 3.03
C GLU A 156 -26.20 9.90 4.52
N ILE A 157 -25.25 9.54 5.39
CA ILE A 157 -25.39 9.71 6.85
C ILE A 157 -25.71 11.16 7.22
N GLN A 158 -24.98 12.12 6.66
CA GLN A 158 -25.17 13.54 6.96
C GLN A 158 -26.58 14.06 6.59
N LYS A 159 -27.22 13.48 5.59
CA LYS A 159 -28.51 13.90 5.09
C LYS A 159 -29.69 13.18 5.76
N ASP A 160 -29.44 12.06 6.40
CA ASP A 160 -30.45 11.23 7.03
C ASP A 160 -30.68 11.64 8.48
N PRO A 161 -31.84 12.23 8.84
CA PRO A 161 -32.12 12.71 10.20
C PRO A 161 -32.24 11.58 11.22
N SER A 162 -32.40 10.33 10.81
CA SER A 162 -32.43 9.16 11.69
C SER A 162 -31.04 8.64 12.05
N ARG A 163 -30.00 9.17 11.42
CA ARG A 163 -28.61 8.71 11.58
C ARG A 163 -27.74 9.80 12.22
N SER A 164 -26.75 9.36 12.99
CA SER A 164 -25.81 10.26 13.67
C SER A 164 -24.36 9.93 13.32
N MET A 165 -23.55 10.99 13.19
CA MET A 165 -22.10 10.87 13.00
C MET A 165 -21.39 11.66 14.09
N ILE A 166 -20.52 10.97 14.83
CA ILE A 166 -19.71 11.54 15.90
C ILE A 166 -18.25 11.50 15.44
N VAL A 167 -17.58 12.63 15.50
CA VAL A 167 -16.16 12.77 15.13
C VAL A 167 -15.39 13.31 16.33
N ILE A 168 -14.34 12.59 16.74
CA ILE A 168 -13.47 12.90 17.88
C ILE A 168 -12.01 12.94 17.43
#